data_dbbaccb871cc706e9efaab0964d9be71
#
_entry.id   dbbaccb871cc706e9efaab0964d9be71
#
_cell.length_a   1.000
_cell.length_b   1.000
_cell.length_c   1.000
_cell.angle_alpha   90.00
_cell.angle_beta   90.00
_cell.angle_gamma   90.00
#
_symmetry.space_group_name_H-M   'P 1'
#
loop_
_entity.id
_entity.type
_entity.pdbx_description
1 polymer ?
#
loop_
_entity_poly.entity_id
_entity_poly.type
_entity_poly.pdbx_seq_one_letter_code
_entity_poly.pdbx_strand_id
1 'polypeptide(L)'
;VKHPRLLTAALLAALPIPALPIPAFAAAPQIALTFDDLPSHMPYPAGETPVSVVNAIVAALKHAGAPAFGFVNAGKGEADGRDTVLDHWRAAGFPIGNHGFRHLNLDQVGAAEFVAEIDRNQAALAPRGMKPWLRYPFLAEGKDPAARDAVRKALAARNYRIAGVSLSFDDWAWNAPYARCAAQGDAPAIADLETRFLDAARADAEAARTASQARFGRDVPYVLLLHVGAFDARMMPRLLALYRDMGFRFVTLEQAQRDRFYAATDPARPGPTPALLRTTPLSRPGDEVCPA
;
A
#
# COMPACT_ATOMS: atom_id res chain seq x y z
N VAL A 1 51.55 -78.19 -19.58
CA VAL A 1 51.71 -77.12 -18.58
C VAL A 1 50.90 -75.93 -19.08
N LYS A 2 49.74 -75.61 -18.45
CA LYS A 2 48.88 -74.51 -18.77
C LYS A 2 49.07 -73.43 -17.69
N HIS A 3 49.51 -72.22 -18.08
CA HIS A 3 49.59 -71.08 -17.22
C HIS A 3 48.25 -70.29 -17.22
N PRO A 4 47.74 -69.87 -16.05
CA PRO A 4 46.57 -69.05 -15.98
C PRO A 4 46.97 -67.54 -16.17
N ARG A 5 46.23 -66.83 -17.04
CA ARG A 5 46.34 -65.38 -17.20
C ARG A 5 45.53 -64.69 -16.11
N LEU A 6 46.18 -63.96 -15.22
CA LEU A 6 45.56 -63.05 -14.27
C LEU A 6 45.07 -61.78 -15.03
N LEU A 7 43.77 -61.54 -15.04
CA LEU A 7 43.15 -60.28 -15.48
C LEU A 7 43.09 -59.32 -14.26
N THR A 8 43.89 -58.29 -14.32
CA THR A 8 43.83 -57.16 -13.35
C THR A 8 42.70 -56.19 -13.76
N ALA A 9 41.64 -56.15 -12.99
CA ALA A 9 40.59 -55.13 -13.15
C ALA A 9 41.02 -53.82 -12.48
N ALA A 10 41.20 -52.76 -13.26
CA ALA A 10 41.45 -51.43 -12.77
C ALA A 10 40.15 -50.79 -12.35
N LEU A 11 39.98 -50.56 -11.03
CA LEU A 11 38.87 -49.79 -10.45
C LEU A 11 39.14 -48.29 -10.70
N LEU A 12 38.42 -47.65 -11.63
CA LEU A 12 38.39 -46.19 -11.76
C LEU A 12 37.55 -45.62 -10.62
N ALA A 13 38.21 -45.02 -9.64
CA ALA A 13 37.53 -44.23 -8.59
C ALA A 13 37.02 -42.90 -9.23
N ALA A 14 35.69 -42.76 -9.35
CA ALA A 14 35.06 -41.52 -9.73
C ALA A 14 35.17 -40.52 -8.57
N LEU A 15 35.92 -39.45 -8.76
CA LEU A 15 35.99 -38.32 -7.82
C LEU A 15 34.64 -37.57 -7.82
N PRO A 16 34.06 -37.22 -6.65
CA PRO A 16 32.83 -36.43 -6.61
C PRO A 16 33.13 -35.03 -7.12
N ILE A 17 32.40 -34.58 -8.17
CA ILE A 17 32.43 -33.22 -8.67
C ILE A 17 31.74 -32.35 -7.61
N PRO A 18 32.41 -31.32 -7.04
CA PRO A 18 31.77 -30.42 -6.11
C PRO A 18 30.62 -29.68 -6.84
N ALA A 19 29.39 -29.81 -6.35
CA ALA A 19 28.25 -29.06 -6.84
C ALA A 19 28.49 -27.57 -6.57
N LEU A 20 28.70 -26.78 -7.60
CA LEU A 20 28.73 -25.33 -7.48
C LEU A 20 27.40 -24.85 -6.90
N PRO A 21 27.40 -23.93 -5.90
CA PRO A 21 26.16 -23.37 -5.39
C PRO A 21 25.46 -22.63 -6.54
N ILE A 22 24.27 -23.07 -6.89
CA ILE A 22 23.40 -22.34 -7.83
C ILE A 22 23.08 -21.01 -7.13
N PRO A 23 23.39 -19.85 -7.75
CA PRO A 23 23.03 -18.57 -7.15
C PRO A 23 21.52 -18.58 -6.91
N ALA A 24 21.10 -18.46 -5.65
CA ALA A 24 19.71 -18.27 -5.31
C ALA A 24 19.29 -16.92 -5.94
N PHE A 25 18.51 -16.97 -7.02
CA PHE A 25 17.90 -15.75 -7.56
C PHE A 25 17.12 -15.09 -6.42
N ALA A 26 17.49 -13.87 -6.07
CA ALA A 26 16.75 -13.10 -5.08
C ALA A 26 15.27 -13.07 -5.51
N ALA A 27 14.38 -13.47 -4.62
CA ALA A 27 12.95 -13.46 -4.94
C ALA A 27 12.52 -12.04 -5.33
N ALA A 28 11.69 -11.92 -6.36
CA ALA A 28 11.18 -10.64 -6.81
C ALA A 28 10.55 -9.86 -5.64
N PRO A 29 10.85 -8.54 -5.49
CA PRO A 29 10.27 -7.74 -4.44
C PRO A 29 8.75 -7.73 -4.55
N GLN A 30 8.06 -7.73 -3.41
CA GLN A 30 6.60 -7.79 -3.34
C GLN A 30 6.03 -6.44 -2.92
N ILE A 31 4.91 -6.04 -3.52
CA ILE A 31 4.21 -4.81 -3.18
C ILE A 31 2.70 -5.06 -3.08
N ALA A 32 2.10 -4.63 -1.97
CA ALA A 32 0.66 -4.61 -1.76
C ALA A 32 0.14 -3.19 -1.94
N LEU A 33 -0.89 -3.01 -2.75
CA LEU A 33 -1.50 -1.73 -3.04
C LEU A 33 -2.66 -1.49 -2.06
N THR A 34 -2.61 -0.40 -1.31
CA THR A 34 -3.67 -0.01 -0.38
C THR A 34 -4.13 1.41 -0.66
N PHE A 35 -5.45 1.62 -0.59
CA PHE A 35 -6.09 2.89 -0.91
C PHE A 35 -6.84 3.41 0.30
N ASP A 36 -6.46 4.57 0.77
CA ASP A 36 -7.12 5.27 1.86
C ASP A 36 -8.22 6.19 1.31
N ASP A 37 -9.05 6.69 2.20
CA ASP A 37 -10.06 7.70 1.93
C ASP A 37 -11.24 7.31 1.03
N LEU A 38 -11.49 5.99 0.79
CA LEU A 38 -12.75 5.66 0.13
C LEU A 38 -13.95 6.26 0.91
N PRO A 39 -14.95 6.84 0.25
CA PRO A 39 -15.25 6.77 -1.19
C PRO A 39 -14.56 7.85 -2.03
N SER A 40 -13.95 8.87 -1.42
CA SER A 40 -13.48 10.03 -2.18
C SER A 40 -12.30 10.74 -1.55
N HIS A 41 -11.38 11.20 -2.40
CA HIS A 41 -10.28 12.09 -2.05
C HIS A 41 -10.26 13.30 -2.98
N MET A 42 -10.94 14.36 -2.56
CA MET A 42 -11.10 15.60 -3.34
C MET A 42 -9.83 16.49 -3.32
N PRO A 43 -9.72 17.50 -4.19
CA PRO A 43 -10.71 17.94 -5.20
C PRO A 43 -10.68 17.14 -6.51
N TYR A 44 -11.75 17.25 -7.29
CA TYR A 44 -11.85 16.66 -8.63
C TYR A 44 -11.90 17.74 -9.71
N PRO A 45 -11.30 17.50 -10.89
CA PRO A 45 -11.56 18.30 -12.07
C PRO A 45 -13.05 18.32 -12.46
N ALA A 46 -13.44 19.35 -13.20
CA ALA A 46 -14.81 19.45 -13.71
C ALA A 46 -15.20 18.21 -14.53
N GLY A 47 -16.37 17.67 -14.24
CA GLY A 47 -16.89 16.46 -14.89
C GLY A 47 -16.42 15.12 -14.28
N GLU A 48 -15.47 15.13 -13.36
CA GLU A 48 -15.09 13.95 -12.61
C GLU A 48 -15.92 13.82 -11.33
N THR A 49 -16.19 12.59 -10.92
CA THR A 49 -16.94 12.23 -9.73
C THR A 49 -16.22 11.13 -8.94
N PRO A 50 -16.51 10.92 -7.66
CA PRO A 50 -15.99 9.78 -6.91
C PRO A 50 -16.18 8.45 -7.64
N VAL A 51 -17.33 8.27 -8.27
CA VAL A 51 -17.66 7.04 -9.01
C VAL A 51 -16.79 6.89 -10.27
N SER A 52 -16.60 7.95 -11.07
CA SER A 52 -15.73 7.88 -12.27
C SER A 52 -14.28 7.62 -11.90
N VAL A 53 -13.76 8.29 -10.87
CA VAL A 53 -12.41 8.14 -10.36
C VAL A 53 -12.15 6.70 -9.87
N VAL A 54 -13.02 6.18 -9.02
CA VAL A 54 -12.84 4.80 -8.50
C VAL A 54 -13.01 3.77 -9.60
N ASN A 55 -13.92 3.97 -10.57
CA ASN A 55 -14.04 3.09 -11.72
C ASN A 55 -12.76 3.05 -12.56
N ALA A 56 -12.10 4.17 -12.78
CA ALA A 56 -10.84 4.24 -13.52
C ALA A 56 -9.71 3.48 -12.76
N ILE A 57 -9.62 3.67 -11.45
CA ILE A 57 -8.67 2.94 -10.59
C ILE A 57 -8.95 1.44 -10.66
N VAL A 58 -10.20 1.02 -10.46
CA VAL A 58 -10.61 -0.40 -10.50
C VAL A 58 -10.30 -1.03 -11.86
N ALA A 59 -10.59 -0.32 -12.95
CA ALA A 59 -10.29 -0.81 -14.30
C ALA A 59 -8.79 -1.05 -14.51
N ALA A 60 -7.95 -0.10 -14.09
CA ALA A 60 -6.49 -0.23 -14.18
C ALA A 60 -5.96 -1.40 -13.34
N LEU A 61 -6.43 -1.55 -12.10
CA LEU A 61 -6.07 -2.65 -11.21
C LEU A 61 -6.46 -4.02 -11.80
N LYS A 62 -7.68 -4.13 -12.32
CA LYS A 62 -8.17 -5.36 -12.97
C LYS A 62 -7.36 -5.69 -14.21
N HIS A 63 -7.11 -4.72 -15.08
CA HIS A 63 -6.28 -4.91 -16.28
C HIS A 63 -4.88 -5.39 -15.92
N ALA A 64 -4.32 -4.85 -14.86
CA ALA A 64 -3.02 -5.25 -14.36
C ALA A 64 -3.03 -6.57 -13.56
N GLY A 65 -4.17 -7.17 -13.22
CA GLY A 65 -4.23 -8.30 -12.30
C GLY A 65 -3.65 -7.99 -10.93
N ALA A 66 -3.68 -6.71 -10.51
CA ALA A 66 -3.11 -6.25 -9.26
C ALA A 66 -4.18 -6.29 -8.15
N PRO A 67 -3.98 -7.05 -7.06
CA PRO A 67 -4.86 -7.01 -5.91
C PRO A 67 -4.75 -5.65 -5.20
N ALA A 68 -5.85 -5.20 -4.62
CA ALA A 68 -5.90 -3.96 -3.85
C ALA A 68 -6.73 -4.13 -2.58
N PHE A 69 -6.52 -3.23 -1.60
CA PHE A 69 -7.28 -3.17 -0.37
C PHE A 69 -7.69 -1.72 -0.11
N GLY A 70 -8.98 -1.45 0.15
CA GLY A 70 -9.50 -0.11 0.39
C GLY A 70 -9.79 0.15 1.87
N PHE A 71 -9.46 1.35 2.36
CA PHE A 71 -9.81 1.79 3.71
C PHE A 71 -10.84 2.91 3.63
N VAL A 72 -11.96 2.74 4.34
CA VAL A 72 -13.19 3.50 4.13
C VAL A 72 -13.49 4.41 5.32
N ASN A 73 -13.84 5.66 5.02
CA ASN A 73 -14.46 6.61 5.93
C ASN A 73 -15.96 6.68 5.62
N ALA A 74 -16.79 5.91 6.31
CA ALA A 74 -18.21 5.83 6.01
C ALA A 74 -18.99 7.12 6.35
N GLY A 75 -18.39 8.04 7.11
CA GLY A 75 -18.93 9.38 7.37
C GLY A 75 -18.73 10.37 6.22
N LYS A 76 -17.91 10.05 5.22
CA LYS A 76 -17.86 10.79 3.96
C LYS A 76 -19.14 10.49 3.17
N GLY A 77 -19.88 11.51 2.83
CA GLY A 77 -21.29 11.55 2.63
C GLY A 77 -21.93 10.66 1.56
N GLU A 78 -23.24 10.51 1.68
CA GLU A 78 -24.08 9.91 0.65
C GLU A 78 -24.08 10.73 -0.63
N ALA A 79 -23.92 12.06 -0.53
CA ALA A 79 -23.79 12.99 -1.66
C ALA A 79 -22.59 12.68 -2.56
N ASP A 80 -21.57 12.01 -2.03
CA ASP A 80 -20.34 11.67 -2.78
C ASP A 80 -20.43 10.31 -3.51
N GLY A 81 -21.61 9.71 -3.57
CA GLY A 81 -21.80 8.41 -4.22
C GLY A 81 -21.15 7.24 -3.46
N ARG A 82 -21.00 7.36 -2.14
CA ARG A 82 -20.35 6.36 -1.27
C ARG A 82 -20.79 4.94 -1.58
N ASP A 83 -22.09 4.70 -1.60
CA ASP A 83 -22.62 3.36 -1.75
C ASP A 83 -22.30 2.77 -3.12
N THR A 84 -22.44 3.56 -4.18
CA THR A 84 -22.07 3.16 -5.55
C THR A 84 -20.57 2.87 -5.66
N VAL A 85 -19.72 3.72 -5.09
CA VAL A 85 -18.26 3.53 -5.07
C VAL A 85 -17.89 2.22 -4.38
N LEU A 86 -18.45 1.98 -3.18
CA LEU A 86 -18.15 0.77 -2.42
C LEU A 86 -18.68 -0.49 -3.11
N ASP A 87 -19.84 -0.41 -3.75
CA ASP A 87 -20.40 -1.53 -4.52
C ASP A 87 -19.52 -1.87 -5.72
N HIS A 88 -19.02 -0.88 -6.47
CA HIS A 88 -18.08 -1.11 -7.59
C HIS A 88 -16.75 -1.68 -7.10
N TRP A 89 -16.18 -1.14 -6.01
CA TRP A 89 -14.95 -1.66 -5.40
C TRP A 89 -15.10 -3.13 -4.98
N ARG A 90 -16.20 -3.44 -4.28
CA ARG A 90 -16.50 -4.80 -3.82
C ARG A 90 -16.80 -5.76 -4.97
N ALA A 91 -17.55 -5.33 -5.98
CA ALA A 91 -17.84 -6.12 -7.17
C ALA A 91 -16.58 -6.49 -7.97
N ALA A 92 -15.54 -5.64 -7.90
CA ALA A 92 -14.22 -5.94 -8.46
C ALA A 92 -13.45 -7.03 -7.67
N GLY A 93 -13.94 -7.44 -6.51
CA GLY A 93 -13.32 -8.43 -5.63
C GLY A 93 -12.34 -7.83 -4.62
N PHE A 94 -12.24 -6.51 -4.52
CA PHE A 94 -11.33 -5.86 -3.59
C PHE A 94 -11.94 -5.75 -2.19
N PRO A 95 -11.22 -6.19 -1.12
CA PRO A 95 -11.68 -6.04 0.24
C PRO A 95 -11.67 -4.59 0.70
N ILE A 96 -12.45 -4.32 1.76
CA ILE A 96 -12.46 -3.03 2.46
C ILE A 96 -12.16 -3.22 3.95
N GLY A 97 -11.55 -2.19 4.55
CA GLY A 97 -11.24 -2.07 5.97
C GLY A 97 -11.69 -0.72 6.53
N ASN A 98 -11.39 -0.51 7.80
CA ASN A 98 -11.78 0.64 8.57
C ASN A 98 -10.73 1.75 8.50
N HIS A 99 -11.17 3.00 8.20
CA HIS A 99 -10.32 4.19 8.23
C HIS A 99 -10.84 5.28 9.19
N GLY A 100 -11.63 4.86 10.21
CA GLY A 100 -12.39 5.78 11.04
C GLY A 100 -13.61 6.35 10.32
N PHE A 101 -14.63 6.76 11.07
CA PHE A 101 -15.88 7.25 10.46
C PHE A 101 -15.70 8.62 9.83
N ARG A 102 -15.12 9.60 10.58
CA ARG A 102 -14.90 11.00 10.16
C ARG A 102 -13.43 11.32 9.83
N HIS A 103 -12.56 10.31 9.76
CA HIS A 103 -11.12 10.51 9.53
C HIS A 103 -10.44 11.36 10.62
N LEU A 104 -10.73 11.07 11.91
CA LEU A 104 -10.15 11.83 13.02
C LEU A 104 -8.72 11.37 13.34
N ASN A 105 -7.89 12.33 13.77
CA ASN A 105 -6.53 12.07 14.22
C ASN A 105 -6.54 11.67 15.70
N LEU A 106 -5.98 10.50 16.05
CA LEU A 106 -5.90 10.02 17.44
C LEU A 106 -5.20 11.01 18.37
N ASP A 107 -4.16 11.68 17.90
CA ASP A 107 -3.42 12.68 18.72
C ASP A 107 -4.24 13.93 19.06
N GLN A 108 -5.36 14.15 18.39
CA GLN A 108 -6.23 15.31 18.59
C GLN A 108 -7.46 14.98 19.44
N VAL A 109 -8.03 13.77 19.25
CA VAL A 109 -9.32 13.42 19.89
C VAL A 109 -9.18 12.48 21.09
N GLY A 110 -8.02 11.84 21.23
CA GLY A 110 -7.79 10.87 22.30
C GLY A 110 -8.42 9.50 22.06
N ALA A 111 -8.04 8.53 22.90
CA ALA A 111 -8.34 7.11 22.65
C ALA A 111 -9.84 6.78 22.66
N ALA A 112 -10.61 7.36 23.58
CA ALA A 112 -12.03 7.01 23.73
C ALA A 112 -12.86 7.41 22.51
N GLU A 113 -12.70 8.65 22.03
CA GLU A 113 -13.40 9.12 20.83
C GLU A 113 -12.91 8.40 19.58
N PHE A 114 -11.61 8.16 19.47
CA PHE A 114 -11.07 7.43 18.35
C PHE A 114 -11.62 6.00 18.25
N VAL A 115 -11.76 5.28 19.37
CA VAL A 115 -12.37 3.95 19.40
C VAL A 115 -13.85 4.02 19.02
N ALA A 116 -14.59 5.02 19.49
CA ALA A 116 -15.99 5.22 19.11
C ALA A 116 -16.15 5.46 17.59
N GLU A 117 -15.22 6.17 16.96
CA GLU A 117 -15.17 6.35 15.50
C GLU A 117 -14.92 5.04 14.74
N ILE A 118 -14.05 4.17 15.27
CA ILE A 118 -13.83 2.83 14.71
C ILE A 118 -15.12 2.00 14.79
N ASP A 119 -15.78 1.98 15.94
CA ASP A 119 -17.00 1.20 16.15
C ASP A 119 -18.15 1.71 15.26
N ARG A 120 -18.30 3.02 15.14
CA ARG A 120 -19.29 3.65 14.26
C ARG A 120 -19.05 3.29 12.79
N ASN A 121 -17.81 3.35 12.35
CA ASN A 121 -17.43 3.01 11.00
C ASN A 121 -17.65 1.53 10.71
N GLN A 122 -17.30 0.65 11.66
CA GLN A 122 -17.56 -0.78 11.57
C GLN A 122 -19.05 -1.08 11.39
N ALA A 123 -19.91 -0.46 12.21
CA ALA A 123 -21.36 -0.65 12.13
C ALA A 123 -21.90 -0.24 10.74
N ALA A 124 -21.42 0.88 10.20
CA ALA A 124 -21.84 1.37 8.90
C ALA A 124 -21.38 0.46 7.74
N LEU A 125 -20.23 -0.20 7.87
CA LEU A 125 -19.62 -1.03 6.82
C LEU A 125 -19.90 -2.53 6.97
N ALA A 126 -20.46 -2.97 8.08
CA ALA A 126 -20.75 -4.39 8.35
C ALA A 126 -21.59 -5.05 7.23
N PRO A 127 -22.65 -4.40 6.67
CA PRO A 127 -23.43 -4.99 5.58
C PRO A 127 -22.63 -5.26 4.30
N ARG A 128 -21.49 -4.58 4.12
CA ARG A 128 -20.60 -4.74 2.95
C ARG A 128 -19.46 -5.71 3.16
N GLY A 129 -19.45 -6.45 4.28
CA GLY A 129 -18.42 -7.46 4.55
C GLY A 129 -17.03 -6.87 4.77
N MET A 130 -16.96 -5.76 5.51
CA MET A 130 -15.69 -5.15 5.92
C MET A 130 -14.81 -6.16 6.66
N LYS A 131 -13.51 -6.17 6.33
CA LYS A 131 -12.51 -6.94 7.06
C LYS A 131 -12.09 -6.18 8.32
N PRO A 132 -11.75 -6.86 9.43
CA PRO A 132 -11.31 -6.21 10.68
C PRO A 132 -9.85 -5.73 10.56
N TRP A 133 -9.62 -4.80 9.66
CA TRP A 133 -8.35 -4.14 9.45
C TRP A 133 -8.53 -2.64 9.64
N LEU A 134 -7.66 -2.04 10.46
CA LEU A 134 -7.62 -0.59 10.68
C LEU A 134 -6.41 0.00 9.96
N ARG A 135 -6.63 1.04 9.17
CA ARG A 135 -5.63 2.02 8.81
C ARG A 135 -5.88 3.28 9.63
N TYR A 136 -4.88 3.70 10.39
CA TYR A 136 -4.96 4.93 11.15
C TYR A 136 -5.01 6.15 10.22
N PRO A 137 -6.01 7.05 10.34
CA PRO A 137 -5.97 8.34 9.68
C PRO A 137 -4.66 9.07 9.97
N PHE A 138 -4.08 9.70 8.94
CA PHE A 138 -2.78 10.41 9.02
C PHE A 138 -1.59 9.51 9.42
N LEU A 139 -1.74 8.19 9.44
CA LEU A 139 -0.81 7.24 10.05
C LEU A 139 -0.51 7.55 11.53
N ALA A 140 -1.40 8.27 12.21
CA ALA A 140 -1.24 8.73 13.59
C ALA A 140 -1.69 7.65 14.58
N GLU A 141 -0.74 6.86 15.07
CA GLU A 141 -0.98 5.77 16.04
C GLU A 141 -0.96 6.22 17.50
N GLY A 142 -0.86 7.50 17.77
CA GLY A 142 -0.76 8.09 19.11
C GLY A 142 0.69 8.41 19.49
N LYS A 143 1.00 9.69 19.64
CA LYS A 143 2.26 10.18 20.23
C LYS A 143 2.33 9.88 21.71
N ASP A 144 1.18 10.00 22.41
CA ASP A 144 1.05 9.55 23.79
C ASP A 144 0.98 8.01 23.84
N PRO A 145 1.95 7.35 24.51
CA PRO A 145 1.96 5.90 24.67
C PRO A 145 0.70 5.36 25.35
N ALA A 146 0.13 6.06 26.31
CA ALA A 146 -1.07 5.60 27.01
C ALA A 146 -2.29 5.60 26.08
N ALA A 147 -2.47 6.64 25.27
CA ALA A 147 -3.54 6.70 24.26
C ALA A 147 -3.36 5.60 23.20
N ARG A 148 -2.13 5.43 22.69
CA ARG A 148 -1.81 4.37 21.73
C ARG A 148 -2.14 2.99 22.28
N ASP A 149 -1.67 2.68 23.49
CA ASP A 149 -1.83 1.35 24.08
C ASP A 149 -3.31 1.07 24.42
N ALA A 150 -4.09 2.09 24.82
CA ALA A 150 -5.54 1.98 25.02
C ALA A 150 -6.26 1.62 23.70
N VAL A 151 -5.91 2.29 22.59
CA VAL A 151 -6.50 1.98 21.27
C VAL A 151 -6.07 0.58 20.82
N ARG A 152 -4.80 0.19 20.94
CA ARG A 152 -4.34 -1.15 20.59
C ARG A 152 -5.05 -2.24 21.38
N LYS A 153 -5.26 -2.04 22.69
CA LYS A 153 -6.04 -2.96 23.51
C LYS A 153 -7.49 -3.08 23.00
N ALA A 154 -8.11 -1.96 22.64
CA ALA A 154 -9.47 -1.95 22.08
C ALA A 154 -9.54 -2.67 20.72
N LEU A 155 -8.52 -2.52 19.85
CA LEU A 155 -8.41 -3.21 18.57
C LEU A 155 -8.24 -4.71 18.77
N ALA A 156 -7.36 -5.14 19.67
CA ALA A 156 -7.14 -6.55 19.99
C ALA A 156 -8.43 -7.23 20.47
N ALA A 157 -9.20 -6.56 21.36
CA ALA A 157 -10.49 -7.07 21.85
C ALA A 157 -11.54 -7.23 20.75
N ARG A 158 -11.38 -6.53 19.60
CA ARG A 158 -12.26 -6.58 18.44
C ARG A 158 -11.70 -7.43 17.29
N ASN A 159 -10.60 -8.14 17.54
CA ASN A 159 -9.89 -8.94 16.53
C ASN A 159 -9.43 -8.15 15.30
N TYR A 160 -9.15 -6.86 15.46
CA TYR A 160 -8.57 -6.05 14.39
C TYR A 160 -7.09 -6.37 14.17
N ARG A 161 -6.64 -6.12 12.95
CA ARG A 161 -5.24 -5.96 12.61
C ARG A 161 -4.99 -4.52 12.18
N ILE A 162 -3.77 -4.03 12.40
CA ILE A 162 -3.38 -2.70 11.94
C ILE A 162 -2.76 -2.86 10.55
N ALA A 163 -3.22 -2.08 9.59
CA ALA A 163 -2.63 -2.03 8.27
C ALA A 163 -1.41 -1.10 8.28
N GLY A 164 -0.22 -1.66 8.47
CA GLY A 164 1.03 -0.91 8.42
C GLY A 164 1.35 -0.40 7.01
N VAL A 165 2.13 0.67 6.91
CA VAL A 165 2.62 1.25 5.66
C VAL A 165 4.13 1.26 5.69
N SER A 166 4.77 0.84 4.60
CA SER A 166 6.22 0.86 4.45
C SER A 166 6.69 1.69 3.26
N LEU A 167 5.78 2.08 2.38
CA LEU A 167 6.03 2.82 1.16
C LEU A 167 4.93 3.86 0.93
N SER A 168 5.30 5.13 0.72
CA SER A 168 4.38 6.22 0.41
C SER A 168 5.16 7.38 -0.22
N PHE A 169 4.78 7.80 -1.41
CA PHE A 169 5.36 8.96 -2.06
C PHE A 169 4.45 10.20 -2.00
N ASP A 170 3.53 10.20 -1.02
CA ASP A 170 2.60 11.30 -0.75
C ASP A 170 1.70 11.65 -1.96
N ASP A 171 1.16 10.62 -2.62
CA ASP A 171 0.29 10.70 -3.81
C ASP A 171 -0.86 11.70 -3.65
N TRP A 172 -1.44 11.80 -2.46
CA TRP A 172 -2.52 12.74 -2.12
C TRP A 172 -2.18 14.20 -2.43
N ALA A 173 -0.90 14.59 -2.33
CA ALA A 173 -0.47 15.97 -2.53
C ALA A 173 -0.53 16.41 -4.01
N TRP A 174 -0.68 15.47 -4.94
CA TRP A 174 -0.71 15.74 -6.38
C TRP A 174 -2.12 16.06 -6.90
N ASN A 175 -3.15 15.68 -6.13
CA ASN A 175 -4.53 15.78 -6.59
C ASN A 175 -5.01 17.24 -6.72
N ALA A 176 -4.75 18.10 -5.75
CA ALA A 176 -5.16 19.50 -5.79
C ALA A 176 -4.44 20.30 -6.89
N PRO A 177 -3.10 20.22 -7.08
CA PRO A 177 -2.43 20.82 -8.22
C PRO A 177 -3.01 20.36 -9.57
N TYR A 178 -3.25 19.06 -9.73
CA TYR A 178 -3.86 18.53 -10.95
C TYR A 178 -5.23 19.14 -11.22
N ALA A 179 -6.10 19.24 -10.21
CA ALA A 179 -7.45 19.81 -10.38
C ALA A 179 -7.37 21.29 -10.80
N ARG A 180 -6.42 22.06 -10.25
CA ARG A 180 -6.20 23.47 -10.64
C ARG A 180 -5.70 23.58 -12.08
N CYS A 181 -4.68 22.80 -12.47
CA CYS A 181 -4.17 22.79 -13.84
C CYS A 181 -5.24 22.38 -14.85
N ALA A 182 -6.06 21.39 -14.51
CA ALA A 182 -7.17 20.96 -15.35
C ALA A 182 -8.23 22.06 -15.54
N ALA A 183 -8.56 22.81 -14.47
CA ALA A 183 -9.48 23.93 -14.54
C ALA A 183 -8.97 25.07 -15.43
N GLN A 184 -7.65 25.26 -15.49
CA GLN A 184 -6.99 26.25 -16.35
C GLN A 184 -6.72 25.76 -17.77
N GLY A 185 -6.90 24.47 -18.05
CA GLY A 185 -6.55 23.86 -19.33
C GLY A 185 -5.05 23.81 -19.61
N ASP A 186 -4.21 23.85 -18.54
CA ASP A 186 -2.74 23.86 -18.64
C ASP A 186 -2.18 22.44 -18.88
N ALA A 187 -2.24 22.00 -20.13
CA ALA A 187 -1.75 20.69 -20.52
C ALA A 187 -0.22 20.50 -20.29
N PRO A 188 0.65 21.51 -20.54
CA PRO A 188 2.07 21.40 -20.19
C PRO A 188 2.33 21.18 -18.70
N ALA A 189 1.65 21.93 -17.81
CA ALA A 189 1.79 21.72 -16.36
C ALA A 189 1.29 20.34 -15.92
N ILE A 190 0.20 19.85 -16.51
CA ILE A 190 -0.29 18.47 -16.24
C ILE A 190 0.76 17.44 -16.66
N ALA A 191 1.42 17.60 -17.82
CA ALA A 191 2.45 16.68 -18.28
C ALA A 191 3.70 16.69 -17.35
N ASP A 192 4.06 17.86 -16.81
CA ASP A 192 5.12 17.98 -15.79
C ASP A 192 4.72 17.24 -14.50
N LEU A 193 3.48 17.45 -14.01
CA LEU A 193 2.96 16.72 -12.84
C LEU A 193 3.01 15.21 -13.04
N GLU A 194 2.61 14.70 -14.22
CA GLU A 194 2.66 13.27 -14.53
C GLU A 194 4.07 12.70 -14.46
N THR A 195 5.06 13.43 -14.98
CA THR A 195 6.46 13.03 -14.95
C THR A 195 6.97 12.98 -13.52
N ARG A 196 6.80 14.07 -12.78
CA ARG A 196 7.24 14.18 -11.38
C ARG A 196 6.57 13.19 -10.45
N PHE A 197 5.30 12.83 -10.69
CA PHE A 197 4.59 11.80 -9.92
C PHE A 197 5.25 10.43 -10.05
N LEU A 198 5.60 10.03 -11.28
CA LEU A 198 6.28 8.75 -11.51
C LEU A 198 7.72 8.76 -10.97
N ASP A 199 8.40 9.89 -11.06
CA ASP A 199 9.75 10.04 -10.50
C ASP A 199 9.71 9.95 -8.97
N ALA A 200 8.72 10.57 -8.31
CA ALA A 200 8.54 10.45 -6.87
C ALA A 200 8.22 9.01 -6.45
N ALA A 201 7.33 8.33 -7.16
CA ALA A 201 7.01 6.93 -6.91
C ALA A 201 8.22 6.00 -7.07
N ARG A 202 9.03 6.22 -8.10
CA ARG A 202 10.29 5.50 -8.34
C ARG A 202 11.30 5.75 -7.23
N ALA A 203 11.53 7.00 -6.89
CA ALA A 203 12.49 7.39 -5.87
C ALA A 203 12.14 6.85 -4.48
N ASP A 204 10.85 6.86 -4.10
CA ASP A 204 10.39 6.27 -2.84
C ASP A 204 10.64 4.76 -2.80
N ALA A 205 10.31 4.05 -3.88
CA ALA A 205 10.51 2.61 -3.96
C ALA A 205 12.00 2.22 -3.92
N GLU A 206 12.86 2.94 -4.62
CA GLU A 206 14.32 2.71 -4.61
C GLU A 206 14.93 2.99 -3.22
N ALA A 207 14.53 4.09 -2.59
CA ALA A 207 14.97 4.44 -1.23
C ALA A 207 14.50 3.38 -0.21
N ALA A 208 13.24 2.94 -0.30
CA ALA A 208 12.70 1.91 0.57
C ALA A 208 13.43 0.56 0.39
N ARG A 209 13.74 0.17 -0.85
CA ARG A 209 14.51 -1.05 -1.13
C ARG A 209 15.93 -0.95 -0.58
N THR A 210 16.60 0.17 -0.79
CA THR A 210 17.93 0.43 -0.25
C THR A 210 17.95 0.31 1.27
N ALA A 211 17.00 0.96 1.95
CA ALA A 211 16.86 0.89 3.40
C ALA A 211 16.53 -0.54 3.89
N SER A 212 15.69 -1.26 3.16
CA SER A 212 15.35 -2.65 3.46
C SER A 212 16.56 -3.57 3.36
N GLN A 213 17.33 -3.47 2.28
CA GLN A 213 18.57 -4.24 2.09
C GLN A 213 19.60 -3.91 3.17
N ALA A 214 19.83 -2.63 3.47
CA ALA A 214 20.78 -2.21 4.49
C ALA A 214 20.40 -2.70 5.90
N ARG A 215 19.09 -2.69 6.23
CA ARG A 215 18.61 -3.00 7.57
C ARG A 215 18.32 -4.49 7.80
N PHE A 216 17.90 -5.20 6.76
CA PHE A 216 17.41 -6.59 6.88
C PHE A 216 18.15 -7.58 5.98
N GLY A 217 19.06 -7.13 5.11
CA GLY A 217 19.76 -7.96 4.13
C GLY A 217 18.86 -8.51 3.02
N ARG A 218 17.64 -7.98 2.87
CA ARG A 218 16.64 -8.45 1.90
C ARG A 218 15.57 -7.38 1.64
N ASP A 219 14.84 -7.52 0.54
CA ASP A 219 13.57 -6.82 0.40
C ASP A 219 12.54 -7.39 1.39
N VAL A 220 11.86 -6.53 2.16
CA VAL A 220 10.62 -6.90 2.84
C VAL A 220 9.46 -6.77 1.85
N PRO A 221 8.33 -7.46 2.01
CA PRO A 221 7.13 -7.13 1.24
C PRO A 221 6.68 -5.71 1.58
N TYR A 222 6.51 -4.86 0.56
CA TYR A 222 6.13 -3.47 0.75
C TYR A 222 4.62 -3.31 0.80
N VAL A 223 4.11 -2.39 1.64
CA VAL A 223 2.72 -1.94 1.64
C VAL A 223 2.71 -0.48 1.21
N LEU A 224 2.19 -0.24 0.01
CA LEU A 224 2.08 1.08 -0.58
C LEU A 224 0.77 1.72 -0.16
N LEU A 225 0.86 2.95 0.37
CA LEU A 225 -0.26 3.83 0.62
C LEU A 225 -0.55 4.67 -0.62
N LEU A 226 -1.79 4.62 -1.07
CA LEU A 226 -2.37 5.44 -2.14
C LEU A 226 -3.73 5.99 -1.68
N HIS A 227 -4.27 6.94 -2.42
CA HIS A 227 -5.60 7.51 -2.22
C HIS A 227 -6.49 7.37 -3.45
N VAL A 228 -7.79 7.63 -3.30
CA VAL A 228 -8.75 7.58 -4.42
C VAL A 228 -8.92 8.97 -5.04
N GLY A 229 -7.79 9.58 -5.39
CA GLY A 229 -7.73 10.88 -6.05
C GLY A 229 -7.92 10.81 -7.57
N ALA A 230 -8.34 11.92 -8.18
CA ALA A 230 -8.47 12.02 -9.63
C ALA A 230 -7.13 11.86 -10.34
N PHE A 231 -6.06 12.40 -9.74
CA PHE A 231 -4.73 12.25 -10.32
C PHE A 231 -4.21 10.82 -10.20
N ASP A 232 -4.51 10.13 -9.09
CA ASP A 232 -4.20 8.70 -8.94
C ASP A 232 -4.93 7.88 -10.00
N ALA A 233 -6.21 8.15 -10.25
CA ALA A 233 -6.97 7.47 -11.30
C ALA A 233 -6.34 7.66 -12.68
N ARG A 234 -5.90 8.88 -12.99
CA ARG A 234 -5.21 9.21 -14.24
C ARG A 234 -3.87 8.50 -14.38
N MET A 235 -3.12 8.40 -13.29
CA MET A 235 -1.77 7.86 -13.28
C MET A 235 -1.70 6.34 -13.05
N MET A 236 -2.77 5.72 -12.56
CA MET A 236 -2.78 4.32 -12.14
C MET A 236 -2.22 3.35 -13.19
N PRO A 237 -2.58 3.39 -14.49
CA PRO A 237 -2.00 2.48 -15.48
C PRO A 237 -0.48 2.58 -15.57
N ARG A 238 0.05 3.82 -15.56
CA ARG A 238 1.49 4.09 -15.66
C ARG A 238 2.23 3.75 -14.37
N LEU A 239 1.62 3.99 -13.21
CA LEU A 239 2.18 3.63 -11.91
C LEU A 239 2.33 2.11 -11.76
N LEU A 240 1.31 1.35 -12.17
CA LEU A 240 1.36 -0.11 -12.16
C LEU A 240 2.41 -0.67 -13.12
N ALA A 241 2.55 -0.06 -14.32
CA ALA A 241 3.61 -0.40 -15.26
C ALA A 241 5.00 -0.11 -14.66
N LEU A 242 5.20 1.08 -14.07
CA LEU A 242 6.43 1.47 -13.40
C LEU A 242 6.88 0.42 -12.36
N TYR A 243 6.00 0.01 -11.45
CA TYR A 243 6.36 -0.98 -10.43
C TYR A 243 6.68 -2.36 -11.02
N ARG A 244 6.00 -2.77 -12.09
CA ARG A 244 6.37 -3.99 -12.82
C ARG A 244 7.74 -3.91 -13.46
N ASP A 245 8.06 -2.77 -14.11
CA ASP A 245 9.35 -2.52 -14.74
C ASP A 245 10.49 -2.48 -13.71
N MET A 246 10.18 -2.05 -12.48
CA MET A 246 11.09 -2.14 -11.33
C MET A 246 11.21 -3.56 -10.75
N GLY A 247 10.52 -4.54 -11.31
CA GLY A 247 10.55 -5.94 -10.92
C GLY A 247 9.62 -6.32 -9.76
N PHE A 248 8.71 -5.44 -9.34
CA PHE A 248 7.77 -5.75 -8.26
C PHE A 248 6.69 -6.74 -8.72
N ARG A 249 6.37 -7.66 -7.81
CA ARG A 249 5.21 -8.55 -7.90
C ARG A 249 4.09 -8.05 -6.99
N PHE A 250 2.91 -7.83 -7.55
CA PHE A 250 1.74 -7.44 -6.76
C PHE A 250 1.24 -8.59 -5.90
N VAL A 251 1.00 -8.30 -4.62
CA VAL A 251 0.49 -9.26 -3.62
C VAL A 251 -0.65 -8.62 -2.83
N THR A 252 -1.43 -9.43 -2.10
CA THR A 252 -2.45 -8.87 -1.21
C THR A 252 -1.82 -8.26 0.04
N LEU A 253 -2.56 -7.36 0.72
CA LEU A 253 -2.15 -6.81 2.02
C LEU A 253 -1.88 -7.92 3.03
N GLU A 254 -2.77 -8.92 3.08
CA GLU A 254 -2.63 -10.07 3.98
C GLU A 254 -1.36 -10.87 3.70
N GLN A 255 -0.98 -11.03 2.43
CA GLN A 255 0.26 -11.71 2.06
C GLN A 255 1.48 -10.92 2.50
N ALA A 256 1.51 -9.60 2.21
CA ALA A 256 2.62 -8.73 2.59
C ALA A 256 2.83 -8.71 4.11
N GLN A 257 1.75 -8.57 4.87
CA GLN A 257 1.84 -8.44 6.33
C GLN A 257 1.99 -9.78 7.10
N ARG A 258 2.19 -10.89 6.40
CA ARG A 258 2.70 -12.12 7.03
C ARG A 258 4.18 -12.06 7.35
N ASP A 259 4.91 -11.15 6.72
CA ASP A 259 6.33 -10.97 7.01
C ASP A 259 6.55 -10.47 8.44
N ARG A 260 7.61 -10.97 9.08
CA ARG A 260 8.00 -10.57 10.45
C ARG A 260 8.23 -9.06 10.63
N PHE A 261 8.55 -8.36 9.54
CA PHE A 261 8.66 -6.91 9.54
C PHE A 261 7.38 -6.24 10.08
N TYR A 262 6.22 -6.82 9.77
CA TYR A 262 4.92 -6.33 10.21
C TYR A 262 4.44 -6.96 11.54
N ALA A 263 5.30 -7.62 12.31
CA ALA A 263 4.86 -8.29 13.54
C ALA A 263 4.14 -7.35 14.53
N ALA A 264 4.55 -6.08 14.59
CA ALA A 264 3.93 -5.08 15.46
C ALA A 264 2.58 -4.53 14.92
N THR A 265 2.10 -4.95 13.74
CA THR A 265 0.74 -4.67 13.27
C THR A 265 -0.32 -5.52 13.97
N ASP A 266 0.08 -6.55 14.70
CA ASP A 266 -0.76 -7.22 15.67
C ASP A 266 -0.97 -6.30 16.89
N PRO A 267 -2.19 -5.82 17.17
CA PRO A 267 -2.42 -4.87 18.26
C PRO A 267 -2.16 -5.47 19.64
N ALA A 268 -2.10 -6.79 19.79
CA ALA A 268 -1.71 -7.46 21.03
C ALA A 268 -0.20 -7.36 21.33
N ARG A 269 0.62 -6.98 20.35
CA ARG A 269 2.06 -6.78 20.53
C ARG A 269 2.38 -5.34 20.92
N PRO A 270 3.38 -5.11 21.78
CA PRO A 270 3.77 -3.76 22.18
C PRO A 270 4.46 -2.98 21.04
N GLY A 271 4.44 -1.67 21.17
CA GLY A 271 5.13 -0.73 20.30
C GLY A 271 4.33 -0.30 19.06
N PRO A 272 4.82 0.73 18.36
CA PRO A 272 4.18 1.23 17.15
C PRO A 272 4.35 0.25 15.98
N THR A 273 3.49 0.38 14.97
CA THR A 273 3.67 -0.34 13.70
C THR A 273 4.95 0.11 12.99
N PRO A 274 5.52 -0.71 12.09
CA PRO A 274 6.65 -0.29 11.30
C PRO A 274 6.34 0.99 10.51
N ALA A 275 7.26 1.96 10.60
CA ALA A 275 7.16 3.21 9.85
C ALA A 275 7.59 3.03 8.39
N LEU A 276 7.43 4.08 7.60
CA LEU A 276 7.98 4.18 6.24
C LEU A 276 9.47 3.82 6.25
N LEU A 277 9.89 3.06 5.24
CA LEU A 277 11.29 2.63 5.13
C LEU A 277 12.20 3.75 4.65
N ARG A 278 11.71 4.68 3.81
CA ARG A 278 12.48 5.87 3.44
C ARG A 278 12.63 6.80 4.64
N THR A 279 13.78 7.44 4.73
CA THR A 279 14.08 8.43 5.78
C THR A 279 14.09 9.87 5.25
N THR A 280 14.19 10.05 3.93
CA THR A 280 14.26 11.37 3.29
C THR A 280 12.88 11.77 2.80
N PRO A 281 12.41 13.00 3.10
CA PRO A 281 11.20 13.54 2.50
C PRO A 281 11.34 13.62 0.97
N LEU A 282 10.23 13.36 0.26
CA LEU A 282 10.16 13.55 -1.18
C LEU A 282 9.67 14.96 -1.51
N SER A 283 10.09 15.47 -2.67
CA SER A 283 9.54 16.71 -3.21
C SER A 283 8.08 16.50 -3.60
N ARG A 284 7.20 17.39 -3.15
CA ARG A 284 5.78 17.44 -3.50
C ARG A 284 5.54 18.63 -4.41
N PRO A 285 4.52 18.63 -5.28
CA PRO A 285 4.08 19.84 -5.94
C PRO A 285 3.48 20.77 -4.90
N GLY A 286 3.90 22.03 -4.92
CA GLY A 286 3.37 23.05 -4.03
C GLY A 286 2.22 23.85 -4.65
N ASP A 287 1.79 24.88 -3.92
CA ASP A 287 0.71 25.79 -4.38
C ASP A 287 1.13 26.67 -5.56
N GLU A 288 2.42 26.73 -5.85
CA GLU A 288 2.96 27.41 -7.03
C GLU A 288 2.61 26.73 -8.36
N VAL A 289 2.21 25.46 -8.33
CA VAL A 289 1.79 24.73 -9.54
C VAL A 289 0.34 25.06 -9.85
N CYS A 290 0.12 25.75 -10.97
CA CYS A 290 -1.19 26.25 -11.38
C CYS A 290 -1.89 26.98 -10.21
N PRO A 291 -1.38 28.14 -9.75
CA PRO A 291 -1.98 28.87 -8.64
C PRO A 291 -3.42 29.26 -8.97
N ALA A 292 -4.26 29.43 -7.92
CA ALA A 292 -5.69 29.73 -8.04
C ALA A 292 -5.92 31.15 -8.61
#